data_184ffd75f194a49964c892638dec6f39
#
_entry.id   184ffd75f194a49964c892638dec6f39
#
_cell.length_a   1.000
_cell.length_b   1.000
_cell.length_c   1.000
_cell.angle_alpha   90.00
_cell.angle_beta   90.00
_cell.angle_gamma   90.00
#
_symmetry.space_group_name_H-M   'P 1'
#
loop_
_entity.id
_entity.type
_entity.pdbx_description
1 polymer ?
#
loop_
_entity_poly.entity_id
_entity_poly.type
_entity_poly.pdbx_seq_one_letter_code
_entity_poly.pdbx_strand_id
1 'polypeptide(L)'
;IKVSKLAEQFKLRIFNPYPLDLRIGSLWVNFQKKYEFNPIHDHDGVFSFIIFMKIPFIMEDELKASPGKNAKHNLAGHLQFFFLGENQQSHIEKIAIPADKTWEKRGLIFRSHLNHMVYPFYSSDDYRVTISGNFAFDNSNMRYDGPNN
;
A
#
# COMPACT_ATOMS: atom_id res chain seq x y z
N ILE A 1 -9.94 15.19 7.34
CA ILE A 1 -8.58 15.12 7.94
C ILE A 1 -7.82 16.29 7.35
N LYS A 2 -7.44 17.29 8.18
CA LYS A 2 -6.66 18.41 7.69
C LYS A 2 -5.25 17.90 7.32
N VAL A 3 -4.94 17.90 6.04
CA VAL A 3 -3.65 17.49 5.43
C VAL A 3 -2.46 18.19 6.09
N SER A 4 -2.64 19.38 6.65
CA SER A 4 -1.62 20.15 7.38
C SER A 4 -0.94 19.38 8.54
N LYS A 5 -1.68 18.53 9.27
CA LYS A 5 -1.12 17.74 10.37
C LYS A 5 -0.25 16.58 9.89
N LEU A 6 -0.58 15.98 8.74
CA LEU A 6 0.23 14.93 8.12
C LEU A 6 1.56 15.48 7.58
N ALA A 7 1.54 16.66 6.97
CA ALA A 7 2.75 17.30 6.45
C ALA A 7 3.73 17.69 7.57
N GLU A 8 3.24 18.18 8.72
CA GLU A 8 4.07 18.47 9.90
C GLU A 8 4.68 17.19 10.51
N GLN A 9 3.88 16.13 10.59
CA GLN A 9 4.31 14.88 11.22
C GLN A 9 5.42 14.18 10.43
N PHE A 10 5.46 14.35 9.10
CA PHE A 10 6.49 13.73 8.24
C PHE A 10 7.65 14.67 7.89
N LYS A 11 7.74 15.89 8.46
CA LYS A 11 8.77 16.88 8.14
C LYS A 11 8.97 17.06 6.61
N LEU A 12 7.89 16.97 5.84
CA LEU A 12 7.90 17.23 4.42
C LEU A 12 8.18 18.73 4.23
N ARG A 13 9.45 19.13 4.09
CA ARG A 13 9.84 20.45 3.60
C ARG A 13 9.57 20.50 2.11
N ILE A 14 8.33 20.72 1.77
CA ILE A 14 7.96 21.10 0.41
C ILE A 14 8.16 22.61 0.36
N PHE A 15 9.23 23.06 -0.30
CA PHE A 15 9.44 24.45 -0.65
C PHE A 15 8.46 24.86 -1.76
N ASN A 16 7.18 24.95 -1.40
CA ASN A 16 6.17 25.51 -2.27
C ASN A 16 5.38 26.55 -1.47
N PRO A 17 5.35 27.81 -1.89
CA PRO A 17 4.57 28.87 -1.26
C PRO A 17 3.06 28.67 -1.39
N TYR A 18 2.60 27.71 -2.22
CA TYR A 18 1.19 27.41 -2.41
C TYR A 18 0.80 26.16 -1.61
N PRO A 19 -0.40 26.16 -0.97
CA PRO A 19 -0.93 24.96 -0.35
C PRO A 19 -1.09 23.88 -1.42
N LEU A 20 -0.34 22.78 -1.27
CA LEU A 20 -0.50 21.61 -2.13
C LEU A 20 -1.68 20.80 -1.62
N ASP A 21 -2.76 20.81 -2.35
CA ASP A 21 -3.90 19.97 -2.08
C ASP A 21 -3.65 18.56 -2.67
N LEU A 22 -4.05 17.54 -1.92
CA LEU A 22 -4.05 16.16 -2.40
C LEU A 22 -5.45 15.81 -2.88
N ARG A 23 -5.51 15.24 -4.07
CA ARG A 23 -6.74 14.64 -4.63
C ARG A 23 -6.56 13.16 -4.85
N ILE A 24 -7.65 12.42 -4.90
CA ILE A 24 -7.63 11.03 -5.36
C ILE A 24 -7.37 11.06 -6.86
N GLY A 25 -6.21 10.56 -7.28
CA GLY A 25 -5.82 10.47 -8.69
C GLY A 25 -6.35 9.21 -9.36
N SER A 26 -6.38 8.10 -8.62
CA SER A 26 -6.92 6.83 -9.08
C SER A 26 -7.58 6.06 -7.95
N LEU A 27 -8.60 5.27 -8.29
CA LEU A 27 -9.34 4.41 -7.36
C LEU A 27 -9.74 3.13 -8.07
N TRP A 28 -9.53 1.97 -7.43
CA TRP A 28 -9.94 0.68 -7.99
C TRP A 28 -10.30 -0.32 -6.90
N VAL A 29 -10.98 -1.39 -7.29
CA VAL A 29 -11.32 -2.52 -6.43
C VAL A 29 -10.59 -3.77 -6.94
N ASN A 30 -9.90 -4.46 -6.04
CA ASN A 30 -9.26 -5.74 -6.33
C ASN A 30 -10.12 -6.89 -5.81
N PHE A 31 -10.34 -7.88 -6.67
CA PHE A 31 -10.96 -9.15 -6.34
C PHE A 31 -9.90 -10.24 -6.56
N GLN A 32 -9.25 -10.67 -5.50
CA GLN A 32 -8.22 -11.70 -5.57
C GLN A 32 -8.81 -13.06 -5.21
N LYS A 33 -8.59 -14.03 -6.06
CA LYS A 33 -8.92 -15.45 -5.82
C LYS A 33 -7.79 -16.17 -5.12
N LYS A 34 -8.10 -17.33 -4.58
CA LYS A 34 -7.15 -18.34 -4.14
C LYS A 34 -6.06 -18.57 -5.19
N TYR A 35 -4.80 -18.65 -4.76
CA TYR A 35 -3.58 -18.84 -5.57
C TYR A 35 -3.15 -17.63 -6.40
N GLU A 36 -3.98 -16.63 -6.58
CA GLU A 36 -3.56 -15.39 -7.24
C GLU A 36 -2.64 -14.57 -6.32
N PHE A 37 -1.70 -13.86 -6.91
CA PHE A 37 -0.81 -12.97 -6.19
C PHE A 37 -0.57 -11.70 -7.00
N ASN A 38 -0.15 -10.64 -6.32
CA ASN A 38 0.30 -9.43 -6.99
C ASN A 38 1.81 -9.33 -6.78
N PRO A 39 2.63 -9.42 -7.86
CA PRO A 39 4.08 -9.37 -7.75
C PRO A 39 4.58 -8.04 -7.20
N ILE A 40 5.88 -7.93 -6.95
CA ILE A 40 6.49 -6.68 -6.47
C ILE A 40 6.23 -5.57 -7.48
N HIS A 41 5.66 -4.48 -6.98
CA HIS A 41 5.32 -3.28 -7.75
C HIS A 41 5.26 -2.05 -6.84
N ASP A 42 5.19 -0.90 -7.46
CA ASP A 42 4.92 0.39 -6.84
C ASP A 42 3.81 1.12 -7.64
N HIS A 43 3.50 2.34 -7.26
CA HIS A 43 2.47 3.14 -7.90
C HIS A 43 2.94 4.56 -8.17
N ASP A 44 2.30 5.21 -9.13
CA ASP A 44 2.41 6.65 -9.33
C ASP A 44 1.67 7.43 -8.23
N GLY A 45 2.03 8.72 -8.10
CA GLY A 45 1.42 9.63 -7.14
C GLY A 45 2.28 9.88 -5.91
N VAL A 46 1.68 10.41 -4.86
CA VAL A 46 2.36 10.81 -3.61
C VAL A 46 2.19 9.75 -2.54
N PHE A 47 0.95 9.34 -2.32
CA PHE A 47 0.57 8.29 -1.39
C PHE A 47 -0.38 7.32 -2.06
N SER A 48 -0.22 6.05 -1.72
CA SER A 48 -1.18 5.01 -2.02
C SER A 48 -1.93 4.61 -0.75
N PHE A 49 -3.13 4.10 -0.93
CA PHE A 49 -3.88 3.51 0.16
C PHE A 49 -4.50 2.18 -0.25
N ILE A 50 -4.74 1.34 0.75
CA ILE A 50 -5.50 0.10 0.64
C ILE A 50 -6.48 0.01 1.81
N ILE A 51 -7.73 -0.36 1.53
CA ILE A 51 -8.77 -0.64 2.53
C ILE A 51 -9.18 -2.10 2.34
N PHE A 52 -9.08 -2.89 3.40
CA PHE A 52 -9.48 -4.29 3.40
C PHE A 52 -10.99 -4.40 3.62
N MET A 53 -11.73 -4.76 2.57
CA MET A 53 -13.20 -4.84 2.62
C MET A 53 -13.67 -6.22 3.06
N LYS A 54 -13.04 -7.27 2.52
CA LYS A 54 -13.33 -8.67 2.83
C LYS A 54 -12.04 -9.48 2.77
N ILE A 55 -11.81 -10.28 3.80
CA ILE A 55 -10.69 -11.22 3.85
C ILE A 55 -11.26 -12.59 4.26
N PRO A 56 -11.27 -13.59 3.36
CA PRO A 56 -12.04 -14.82 3.55
C PRO A 56 -11.31 -15.89 4.38
N PHE A 57 -10.25 -15.53 5.11
CA PHE A 57 -9.44 -16.46 5.89
C PHE A 57 -8.98 -15.85 7.21
N ILE A 58 -8.62 -16.71 8.15
CA ILE A 58 -7.84 -16.38 9.34
C ILE A 58 -6.40 -16.89 9.14
N MET A 59 -5.43 -16.15 9.69
CA MET A 59 -4.02 -16.41 9.41
C MET A 59 -3.57 -17.80 9.85
N GLU A 60 -4.07 -18.31 10.95
CA GLU A 60 -3.72 -19.64 11.46
C GLU A 60 -4.04 -20.74 10.46
N ASP A 61 -5.22 -20.73 9.87
CA ASP A 61 -5.65 -21.73 8.89
C ASP A 61 -4.90 -21.54 7.57
N GLU A 62 -4.66 -20.31 7.20
CA GLU A 62 -3.95 -19.94 5.99
C GLU A 62 -2.51 -20.49 5.99
N LEU A 63 -1.79 -20.30 7.08
CA LEU A 63 -0.41 -20.80 7.21
C LEU A 63 -0.34 -22.33 7.17
N LYS A 64 -1.36 -23.02 7.70
CA LYS A 64 -1.45 -24.49 7.63
C LYS A 64 -1.77 -25.02 6.23
N ALA A 65 -2.64 -24.30 5.48
CA ALA A 65 -3.05 -24.69 4.14
C ALA A 65 -2.00 -24.37 3.06
N SER A 66 -1.09 -23.46 3.34
CA SER A 66 -0.07 -22.98 2.41
C SER A 66 0.91 -24.10 2.01
N PRO A 67 1.37 -24.12 0.74
CA PRO A 67 2.52 -24.93 0.32
C PRO A 67 3.79 -24.66 1.12
N GLY A 68 3.93 -23.44 1.64
CA GLY A 68 5.04 -22.99 2.47
C GLY A 68 4.93 -23.35 3.95
N LYS A 69 3.99 -24.20 4.38
CA LYS A 69 3.72 -24.51 5.80
C LYS A 69 4.94 -24.93 6.62
N ASN A 70 5.93 -25.54 5.97
CA ASN A 70 7.18 -25.98 6.59
C ASN A 70 8.36 -25.02 6.34
N ALA A 71 8.14 -23.92 5.66
CA ALA A 71 9.18 -22.94 5.39
C ALA A 71 9.48 -22.08 6.64
N LYS A 72 10.73 -21.65 6.79
CA LYS A 72 11.17 -20.76 7.88
C LYS A 72 10.36 -19.45 7.91
N HIS A 73 9.97 -18.96 6.73
CA HIS A 73 9.17 -17.76 6.55
C HIS A 73 7.99 -18.09 5.65
N ASN A 74 6.85 -18.40 6.24
CA ASN A 74 5.62 -18.63 5.51
C ASN A 74 4.84 -17.28 5.46
N LEU A 75 4.72 -16.73 4.26
CA LEU A 75 4.07 -15.43 4.01
C LEU A 75 2.74 -15.56 3.27
N ALA A 76 2.12 -16.74 3.26
CA ALA A 76 0.80 -16.93 2.66
C ALA A 76 -0.20 -15.89 3.22
N GLY A 77 -0.98 -15.28 2.34
CA GLY A 77 -1.99 -14.28 2.69
C GLY A 77 -1.45 -12.89 3.08
N HIS A 78 -0.14 -12.71 3.24
CA HIS A 78 0.45 -11.44 3.69
C HIS A 78 0.50 -10.37 2.58
N LEU A 79 0.48 -9.11 3.01
CA LEU A 79 0.95 -7.97 2.26
C LEU A 79 2.36 -7.65 2.76
N GLN A 80 3.36 -7.58 1.89
CA GLN A 80 4.74 -7.29 2.26
C GLN A 80 5.25 -6.02 1.60
N PHE A 81 5.89 -5.16 2.39
CA PHE A 81 6.60 -3.96 1.94
C PHE A 81 8.11 -4.18 1.96
N PHE A 82 8.81 -3.50 1.04
CA PHE A 82 10.26 -3.55 0.87
C PHE A 82 10.82 -2.13 0.89
N PHE A 83 11.87 -1.88 1.65
CA PHE A 83 12.54 -0.58 1.72
C PHE A 83 14.03 -0.74 2.00
N LEU A 84 14.80 0.29 1.70
CA LEU A 84 16.23 0.31 2.00
C LEU A 84 16.42 0.58 3.49
N GLY A 85 17.25 -0.24 4.14
CA GLY A 85 17.62 -0.06 5.54
C GLY A 85 18.42 1.24 5.76
N GLU A 86 18.35 1.79 6.96
CA GLU A 86 18.98 3.08 7.32
C GLU A 86 20.50 3.09 7.14
N ASN A 87 21.15 1.95 7.17
CA ASN A 87 22.61 1.82 7.14
C ASN A 87 23.24 1.80 5.74
N GLN A 88 22.55 2.23 4.69
CA GLN A 88 23.04 2.41 3.31
C GLN A 88 23.82 1.23 2.69
N GLN A 89 23.93 0.10 3.36
CA GLN A 89 24.67 -1.07 2.88
C GLN A 89 23.72 -2.06 2.21
N SER A 90 23.14 -1.71 1.06
CA SER A 90 22.48 -2.66 0.14
C SER A 90 21.50 -3.67 0.79
N HIS A 91 21.08 -3.43 2.04
CA HIS A 91 20.18 -4.32 2.75
C HIS A 91 18.73 -3.90 2.54
N ILE A 92 17.94 -4.80 1.98
CA ILE A 92 16.50 -4.61 1.83
C ILE A 92 15.81 -5.09 3.10
N GLU A 93 15.22 -4.16 3.82
CA GLU A 93 14.34 -4.45 4.93
C GLU A 93 12.93 -4.78 4.43
N LYS A 94 12.21 -5.58 5.22
CA LYS A 94 10.90 -6.10 4.85
C LYS A 94 9.96 -6.02 6.03
N ILE A 95 8.75 -5.51 5.79
CA ILE A 95 7.65 -5.57 6.75
C ILE A 95 6.53 -6.39 6.12
N ALA A 96 6.13 -7.46 6.80
CA ALA A 96 5.00 -8.29 6.39
C ALA A 96 3.80 -7.99 7.30
N ILE A 97 2.67 -7.69 6.68
CA ILE A 97 1.40 -7.44 7.33
C ILE A 97 0.55 -8.71 7.23
N PRO A 98 0.22 -9.39 8.33
CA PRO A 98 -0.62 -10.59 8.32
C PRO A 98 -2.10 -10.18 8.18
N ALA A 99 -2.46 -9.69 6.99
CA ALA A 99 -3.78 -9.15 6.73
C ALA A 99 -4.80 -10.28 6.56
N ASP A 100 -5.36 -10.72 7.68
CA ASP A 100 -6.43 -11.70 7.75
C ASP A 100 -7.79 -11.05 8.08
N LYS A 101 -8.81 -11.84 8.41
CA LYS A 101 -10.16 -11.37 8.72
C LYS A 101 -10.23 -10.27 9.79
N THR A 102 -9.26 -10.21 10.69
CA THR A 102 -9.18 -9.15 11.71
C THR A 102 -8.84 -7.78 11.15
N TRP A 103 -8.36 -7.73 9.91
CA TRP A 103 -8.02 -6.51 9.18
C TRP A 103 -9.19 -5.94 8.37
N GLU A 104 -10.31 -6.63 8.29
CA GLU A 104 -11.49 -6.09 7.59
C GLU A 104 -11.88 -4.71 8.15
N LYS A 105 -12.22 -3.80 7.23
CA LYS A 105 -12.55 -2.38 7.50
C LYS A 105 -11.38 -1.55 8.03
N ARG A 106 -10.16 -2.05 8.00
CA ARG A 106 -8.95 -1.29 8.26
C ARG A 106 -8.30 -0.86 6.95
N GLY A 107 -7.52 0.20 7.01
CA GLY A 107 -6.76 0.70 5.87
C GLY A 107 -5.32 0.99 6.23
N LEU A 108 -4.50 1.03 5.21
CA LEU A 108 -3.11 1.48 5.24
C LEU A 108 -2.94 2.63 4.26
N ILE A 109 -2.10 3.59 4.61
CA ILE A 109 -1.62 4.64 3.71
C ILE A 109 -0.09 4.59 3.73
N PHE A 110 0.53 4.60 2.56
CA PHE A 110 1.97 4.50 2.39
C PHE A 110 2.42 5.35 1.18
N ARG A 111 3.72 5.60 1.07
CA ARG A 111 4.28 6.30 -0.10
C ARG A 111 4.06 5.47 -1.36
N SER A 112 3.58 6.11 -2.45
CA SER A 112 3.24 5.38 -3.68
C SER A 112 4.42 4.59 -4.25
N HIS A 113 5.63 5.12 -4.19
CA HIS A 113 6.85 4.44 -4.65
C HIS A 113 7.41 3.37 -3.69
N LEU A 114 6.70 3.05 -2.62
CA LEU A 114 7.11 1.97 -1.72
C LEU A 114 6.78 0.62 -2.36
N ASN A 115 7.85 -0.10 -2.75
CA ASN A 115 7.71 -1.43 -3.33
C ASN A 115 6.97 -2.37 -2.38
N HIS A 116 5.98 -3.07 -2.91
CA HIS A 116 5.19 -4.02 -2.13
C HIS A 116 4.69 -5.17 -3.00
N MET A 117 4.30 -6.26 -2.35
CA MET A 117 3.68 -7.41 -3.00
C MET A 117 2.58 -8.00 -2.12
N VAL A 118 1.65 -8.67 -2.76
CA VAL A 118 0.56 -9.37 -2.09
C VAL A 118 0.69 -10.86 -2.35
N TYR A 119 0.92 -11.62 -1.29
CA TYR A 119 1.06 -13.07 -1.37
C TYR A 119 -0.29 -13.75 -1.64
N PRO A 120 -0.26 -14.90 -2.31
CA PRO A 120 -1.46 -15.71 -2.52
C PRO A 120 -1.98 -16.25 -1.19
N PHE A 121 -3.26 -16.56 -1.16
CA PHE A 121 -3.88 -17.29 -0.07
C PHE A 121 -4.39 -18.66 -0.56
N TYR A 122 -4.64 -19.61 0.37
CA TYR A 122 -4.84 -21.03 0.06
C TYR A 122 -6.03 -21.68 0.76
N SER A 123 -6.54 -21.09 1.86
CA SER A 123 -7.49 -21.76 2.75
C SER A 123 -8.96 -21.49 2.42
N SER A 124 -9.26 -20.64 1.44
CA SER A 124 -10.64 -20.27 1.09
C SER A 124 -10.84 -20.20 -0.42
N ASP A 125 -12.04 -20.52 -0.89
CA ASP A 125 -12.45 -20.37 -2.29
C ASP A 125 -13.21 -19.05 -2.55
N ASP A 126 -13.40 -18.24 -1.51
CA ASP A 126 -14.05 -16.93 -1.61
C ASP A 126 -13.02 -15.83 -1.95
N TYR A 127 -13.48 -14.65 -2.33
CA TYR A 127 -12.60 -13.55 -2.73
C TYR A 127 -12.05 -12.77 -1.54
N ARG A 128 -10.77 -12.40 -1.61
CA ARG A 128 -10.23 -11.25 -0.89
C ARG A 128 -10.55 -9.99 -1.68
N VAL A 129 -11.23 -9.02 -1.03
CA VAL A 129 -11.67 -7.77 -1.69
C VAL A 129 -11.01 -6.60 -1.01
N THR A 130 -10.34 -5.75 -1.79
CA THR A 130 -9.73 -4.50 -1.30
C THR A 130 -10.11 -3.33 -2.20
N ILE A 131 -10.29 -2.16 -1.60
CA ILE A 131 -10.35 -0.88 -2.31
C ILE A 131 -8.97 -0.23 -2.19
N SER A 132 -8.39 0.16 -3.32
CA SER A 132 -7.08 0.80 -3.37
C SER A 132 -7.14 2.06 -4.22
N GLY A 133 -6.20 2.96 -3.99
CA GLY A 133 -6.12 4.18 -4.78
C GLY A 133 -4.84 4.95 -4.50
N ASN A 134 -4.61 5.98 -5.31
CA ASN A 134 -3.46 6.86 -5.21
C ASN A 134 -3.91 8.29 -5.01
N PHE A 135 -3.21 9.00 -4.14
CA PHE A 135 -3.30 10.44 -4.01
C PHE A 135 -2.24 11.11 -4.89
N ALA A 136 -2.64 12.12 -5.61
CA ALA A 136 -1.76 12.98 -6.39
C ALA A 136 -1.91 14.43 -5.94
N PHE A 137 -0.91 15.26 -6.24
CA PHE A 137 -1.07 16.71 -6.05
C PHE A 137 -2.11 17.28 -7.00
N ASP A 138 -2.95 18.14 -6.47
CA ASP A 138 -3.87 18.93 -7.30
C ASP A 138 -3.14 20.18 -7.82
N ASN A 139 -2.80 20.14 -9.10
CA ASN A 139 -2.12 21.23 -9.79
C ASN A 139 -3.13 22.20 -10.46
N SER A 140 -4.44 22.02 -10.27
CA SER A 140 -5.47 22.84 -10.94
C SER A 140 -5.38 24.33 -10.60
N ASN A 141 -4.80 24.68 -9.44
CA ASN A 141 -4.60 26.04 -8.96
C ASN A 141 -3.21 26.62 -9.28
N MET A 142 -2.32 25.84 -9.91
CA MET A 142 -1.03 26.36 -10.38
C MET A 142 -1.24 27.18 -11.65
N ARG A 143 -1.35 28.50 -11.52
CA ARG A 143 -1.17 29.42 -12.66
C ARG A 143 0.32 29.35 -13.03
N TYR A 144 0.62 28.83 -14.18
CA TYR A 144 1.92 28.99 -14.79
C TYR A 144 1.98 30.42 -15.33
N ASP A 145 2.42 31.38 -14.53
CA ASP A 145 2.82 32.69 -15.02
C ASP A 145 4.12 32.48 -15.80
N GLY A 146 3.97 32.12 -17.07
CA GLY A 146 5.10 31.98 -17.98
C GLY A 146 5.92 33.27 -17.98
N PRO A 147 7.23 33.23 -18.35
CA PRO A 147 8.04 34.43 -18.43
C PRO A 147 7.34 35.42 -19.38
N ASN A 148 7.03 36.59 -18.86
CA ASN A 148 6.57 37.71 -19.69
C ASN A 148 7.66 37.99 -20.73
N ASN A 149 7.40 37.65 -22.01
CA ASN A 149 8.19 38.14 -23.14
C ASN A 149 7.93 39.61 -23.36
#